data_93b077c7d407a03f2832e646b9a37bc7
#
_entry.id   93b077c7d407a03f2832e646b9a37bc7
#
_cell.length_a   1.000
_cell.length_b   1.000
_cell.length_c   1.000
_cell.angle_alpha   90.00
_cell.angle_beta   90.00
_cell.angle_gamma   90.00
#
_symmetry.space_group_name_H-M   'P 1'
#
loop_
_entity.id
_entity.type
_entity.pdbx_description
1 polymer ?
#
loop_
_entity_poly.entity_id
_entity_poly.type
_entity_poly.pdbx_seq_one_letter_code
_entity_poly.pdbx_strand_id
1 'polypeptide(L)'
;MGKGSIAVVGGGLAGLMATLKIVEAGLSVDLFSLVPFKRSHSACAQGGINAALNTKGEGDSIDEHFDDTIYGGDFLANQPQVRAMCEAAPKIVNMFDRMGVMFNRTPEGLLDLRRFGGTQKRRTAFAGATTGQQLLYALDEQVRALEVEGKVRTYVGWEFVSTIIHNGVCCGITAQDLSSMEIRAFPADAVVIATGGCGAVFGKSTNSTINTGYAAARCYQQGALYANGEFIQIHPTAIPGFDKNRLMSESARGEGGRVWTYKDGKPWYFLEEKYPAYGNLVPRDIATREIFDVCVNQHLGINGQNVVYLDVSHIPAPVLNAKLEGILDIYQKFVGDDPRKVPMRVAPSVHYSMGGLWVGLDQQTNIPGLFAAGECDYTQHGANRLGANSLLSAVFAGMTAGPNAAAYAKGLPEDQNIPKSVYEAATAKDESDYRSILKLDGAENAYRLHQKMGELMTKNVTVVRNNADLAETLVKLEEIDERLSRIGVQDKATWSNANVPFIRQLYGMVDLAMVITKGALERNESRGSHFKPEFPDRNDEEWLKTTIARYDTASHSPVLSYEKVDTSLIAPRKRDYTKAH
;
A
#
# COMPACT_ATOMS: atom_id res chain seq x y z
N MET A 1 7.18 31.71 11.25
CA MET A 1 6.50 31.17 10.05
C MET A 1 5.05 31.60 10.13
N GLY A 2 4.42 31.97 9.00
CA GLY A 2 3.03 32.44 9.01
C GLY A 2 2.06 31.29 9.34
N LYS A 3 0.97 31.59 10.03
CA LYS A 3 -0.20 30.71 10.15
C LYS A 3 -0.64 30.25 8.75
N GLY A 4 -1.12 29.01 8.65
CA GLY A 4 -1.66 28.46 7.42
C GLY A 4 -0.70 27.59 6.61
N SER A 5 0.34 27.01 7.23
CA SER A 5 1.22 26.04 6.57
C SER A 5 0.89 24.62 7.02
N ILE A 6 0.74 23.71 6.06
CA ILE A 6 0.50 22.28 6.30
C ILE A 6 1.71 21.48 5.82
N ALA A 7 2.19 20.54 6.62
CA ALA A 7 3.22 19.60 6.21
C ALA A 7 2.59 18.36 5.57
N VAL A 8 3.02 18.03 4.36
CA VAL A 8 2.65 16.79 3.67
C VAL A 8 3.87 15.90 3.55
N VAL A 9 3.81 14.68 4.05
CA VAL A 9 4.90 13.71 4.05
C VAL A 9 4.59 12.60 3.06
N GLY A 10 5.29 12.58 1.94
CA GLY A 10 5.14 11.59 0.86
C GLY A 10 4.81 12.23 -0.49
N GLY A 11 5.67 12.03 -1.47
CA GLY A 11 5.55 12.55 -2.84
C GLY A 11 4.86 11.58 -3.82
N GLY A 12 4.04 10.65 -3.33
CA GLY A 12 3.19 9.78 -4.14
C GLY A 12 1.85 10.42 -4.52
N LEU A 13 0.97 9.64 -5.18
CA LEU A 13 -0.33 10.15 -5.65
C LEU A 13 -1.17 10.78 -4.53
N ALA A 14 -1.24 10.13 -3.35
CA ALA A 14 -2.01 10.64 -2.23
C ALA A 14 -1.47 12.00 -1.72
N GLY A 15 -0.16 12.11 -1.53
CA GLY A 15 0.46 13.33 -1.03
C GLY A 15 0.41 14.49 -2.03
N LEU A 16 0.67 14.23 -3.33
CA LEU A 16 0.54 15.25 -4.37
C LEU A 16 -0.89 15.75 -4.51
N MET A 17 -1.88 14.83 -4.45
CA MET A 17 -3.30 15.21 -4.49
C MET A 17 -3.70 16.01 -3.24
N ALA A 18 -3.28 15.58 -2.04
CA ALA A 18 -3.52 16.34 -0.81
C ALA A 18 -2.91 17.76 -0.90
N THR A 19 -1.67 17.87 -1.40
CA THR A 19 -0.99 19.16 -1.63
C THR A 19 -1.81 20.07 -2.54
N LEU A 20 -2.26 19.56 -3.68
CA LEU A 20 -3.09 20.32 -4.62
C LEU A 20 -4.37 20.84 -3.94
N LYS A 21 -5.06 19.95 -3.19
CA LYS A 21 -6.32 20.31 -2.52
C LYS A 21 -6.15 21.27 -1.34
N ILE A 22 -5.04 21.21 -0.62
CA ILE A 22 -4.71 22.18 0.44
C ILE A 22 -4.48 23.58 -0.17
N VAL A 23 -3.75 23.64 -1.28
CA VAL A 23 -3.50 24.92 -1.96
C VAL A 23 -4.78 25.48 -2.58
N GLU A 24 -5.63 24.67 -3.18
CA GLU A 24 -6.97 25.07 -3.63
C GLU A 24 -7.83 25.63 -2.48
N ALA A 25 -7.65 25.12 -1.26
CA ALA A 25 -8.28 25.67 -0.06
C ALA A 25 -7.61 26.95 0.45
N GLY A 26 -6.57 27.50 -0.21
CA GLY A 26 -5.94 28.79 0.09
C GLY A 26 -4.85 28.75 1.17
N LEU A 27 -4.26 27.58 1.45
CA LEU A 27 -3.14 27.43 2.38
C LEU A 27 -1.87 27.05 1.66
N SER A 28 -0.70 27.23 2.31
CA SER A 28 0.59 26.81 1.79
C SER A 28 0.99 25.42 2.28
N VAL A 29 1.87 24.75 1.54
CA VAL A 29 2.32 23.39 1.83
C VAL A 29 3.83 23.30 1.86
N ASP A 30 4.36 22.61 2.88
CA ASP A 30 5.69 22.06 2.92
C ASP A 30 5.61 20.57 2.57
N LEU A 31 6.11 20.17 1.39
CA LEU A 31 5.99 18.81 0.87
C LEU A 31 7.32 18.07 0.97
N PHE A 32 7.34 17.00 1.78
CA PHE A 32 8.53 16.18 2.07
C PHE A 32 8.50 14.88 1.29
N SER A 33 9.63 14.50 0.71
CA SER A 33 9.76 13.23 0.01
C SER A 33 11.17 12.66 0.14
N LEU A 34 11.23 11.37 0.46
CA LEU A 34 12.47 10.59 0.55
C LEU A 34 13.20 10.51 -0.79
N VAL A 35 12.46 10.51 -1.90
CA VAL A 35 12.96 10.41 -3.28
C VAL A 35 12.30 11.47 -4.16
N PRO A 36 12.84 11.77 -5.34
CA PRO A 36 12.12 12.58 -6.34
C PRO A 36 10.70 12.03 -6.58
N PHE A 37 9.69 12.87 -6.67
CA PHE A 37 8.27 12.47 -6.74
C PHE A 37 8.02 11.42 -7.82
N LYS A 38 8.61 11.59 -9.00
CA LYS A 38 8.52 10.66 -10.15
C LYS A 38 9.13 9.27 -9.87
N ARG A 39 9.82 9.08 -8.74
CA ARG A 39 10.37 7.80 -8.26
C ARG A 39 9.58 7.17 -7.13
N SER A 40 8.46 7.78 -6.71
CA SER A 40 7.57 7.16 -5.72
C SER A 40 6.99 5.85 -6.25
N HIS A 41 6.55 4.98 -5.32
CA HIS A 41 5.99 3.67 -5.68
C HIS A 41 4.80 3.77 -6.64
N SER A 42 4.04 4.85 -6.61
CA SER A 42 2.90 5.09 -7.52
C SER A 42 3.29 4.94 -9.00
N ALA A 43 4.54 5.29 -9.38
CA ALA A 43 5.03 5.12 -10.74
C ALA A 43 5.10 3.66 -11.20
N CYS A 44 5.16 2.69 -10.27
CA CYS A 44 5.25 1.26 -10.58
C CYS A 44 3.90 0.62 -10.91
N ALA A 45 2.77 1.32 -10.72
CA ALA A 45 1.45 0.77 -10.97
C ALA A 45 1.13 0.71 -12.47
N GLN A 46 0.93 -0.53 -12.96
CA GLN A 46 0.79 -0.80 -14.40
C GLN A 46 -0.67 -0.93 -14.84
N GLY A 47 -1.52 -1.39 -13.93
CA GLY A 47 -2.82 -1.95 -14.26
C GLY A 47 -3.85 -0.95 -14.79
N GLY A 48 -4.11 0.10 -14.07
CA GLY A 48 -5.15 1.07 -14.35
C GLY A 48 -5.85 1.57 -13.10
N ILE A 49 -6.89 2.35 -13.29
CA ILE A 49 -7.71 2.96 -12.24
C ILE A 49 -9.19 2.68 -12.52
N ASN A 50 -9.91 2.16 -11.51
CA ASN A 50 -11.33 1.84 -11.65
C ASN A 50 -12.21 3.09 -11.63
N ALA A 51 -13.19 3.10 -12.54
CA ALA A 51 -14.30 4.05 -12.54
C ALA A 51 -15.47 3.50 -13.35
N ALA A 52 -16.69 3.57 -12.83
CA ALA A 52 -17.90 3.13 -13.50
C ALA A 52 -18.33 4.14 -14.59
N LEU A 53 -17.56 4.23 -15.68
CA LEU A 53 -17.80 5.13 -16.82
C LEU A 53 -18.76 4.54 -17.84
N ASN A 54 -18.93 3.22 -17.83
CA ASN A 54 -19.78 2.45 -18.74
C ASN A 54 -19.56 2.72 -20.25
N THR A 55 -18.34 3.11 -20.66
CA THR A 55 -18.01 3.39 -22.07
C THR A 55 -18.10 2.17 -22.98
N LYS A 56 -18.16 0.97 -22.41
CA LYS A 56 -18.36 -0.31 -23.13
C LYS A 56 -19.84 -0.72 -23.24
N GLY A 57 -20.76 0.01 -22.63
CA GLY A 57 -22.19 -0.32 -22.68
C GLY A 57 -22.58 -1.62 -21.99
N GLU A 58 -21.78 -2.07 -21.00
CA GLU A 58 -22.02 -3.33 -20.26
C GLU A 58 -23.00 -3.14 -19.08
N GLY A 59 -23.55 -1.94 -18.89
CA GLY A 59 -24.45 -1.61 -17.79
C GLY A 59 -23.73 -1.46 -16.45
N ASP A 60 -22.44 -1.10 -16.44
CA ASP A 60 -21.68 -0.83 -15.22
C ASP A 60 -22.18 0.44 -14.54
N SER A 61 -22.17 0.45 -13.21
CA SER A 61 -22.68 1.54 -12.37
C SER A 61 -21.83 1.76 -11.13
N ILE A 62 -22.04 2.90 -10.47
CA ILE A 62 -21.42 3.20 -9.17
C ILE A 62 -21.86 2.16 -8.12
N ASP A 63 -23.11 1.71 -8.17
CA ASP A 63 -23.63 0.69 -7.25
C ASP A 63 -22.92 -0.65 -7.44
N GLU A 64 -22.71 -1.09 -8.70
CA GLU A 64 -21.94 -2.30 -8.98
C GLU A 64 -20.46 -2.14 -8.58
N HIS A 65 -19.84 -0.99 -8.82
CA HIS A 65 -18.47 -0.75 -8.39
C HIS A 65 -18.34 -0.79 -6.86
N PHE A 66 -19.30 -0.22 -6.15
CA PHE A 66 -19.37 -0.26 -4.70
C PHE A 66 -19.58 -1.68 -4.18
N ASP A 67 -20.55 -2.42 -4.73
CA ASP A 67 -20.83 -3.81 -4.34
C ASP A 67 -19.61 -4.71 -4.57
N ASP A 68 -19.00 -4.67 -5.76
CA ASP A 68 -17.79 -5.42 -6.08
C ASP A 68 -16.63 -5.10 -5.11
N THR A 69 -16.50 -3.83 -4.70
CA THR A 69 -15.44 -3.40 -3.77
C THR A 69 -15.68 -3.96 -2.38
N ILE A 70 -16.89 -3.86 -1.84
CA ILE A 70 -17.26 -4.39 -0.52
C ILE A 70 -17.21 -5.91 -0.52
N TYR A 71 -17.75 -6.57 -1.54
CA TYR A 71 -17.73 -8.01 -1.69
C TYR A 71 -16.29 -8.54 -1.85
N GLY A 72 -15.49 -7.88 -2.70
CA GLY A 72 -14.08 -8.19 -2.86
C GLY A 72 -13.26 -8.01 -1.58
N GLY A 73 -13.60 -7.00 -0.76
CA GLY A 73 -13.03 -6.70 0.55
C GLY A 73 -13.56 -7.57 1.70
N ASP A 74 -14.40 -8.55 1.39
CA ASP A 74 -15.00 -9.49 2.33
C ASP A 74 -15.74 -8.81 3.49
N PHE A 75 -16.43 -7.71 3.18
CA PHE A 75 -17.28 -6.90 4.05
C PHE A 75 -16.58 -6.25 5.26
N LEU A 76 -15.26 -6.16 5.26
CA LEU A 76 -14.51 -5.60 6.39
C LEU A 76 -14.22 -4.10 6.24
N ALA A 77 -14.46 -3.48 5.10
CA ALA A 77 -14.30 -2.05 4.91
C ALA A 77 -15.54 -1.28 5.41
N ASN A 78 -15.32 -0.08 5.96
CA ASN A 78 -16.40 0.85 6.30
C ASN A 78 -17.11 1.31 5.02
N GLN A 79 -18.39 0.98 4.89
CA GLN A 79 -19.14 1.12 3.65
C GLN A 79 -19.33 2.58 3.20
N PRO A 80 -19.60 3.57 4.07
CA PRO A 80 -19.75 4.97 3.65
C PRO A 80 -18.51 5.52 2.95
N GLN A 81 -17.30 5.20 3.42
CA GLN A 81 -16.04 5.64 2.79
C GLN A 81 -15.82 4.99 1.43
N VAL A 82 -16.10 3.69 1.32
CA VAL A 82 -16.02 2.98 0.04
C VAL A 82 -17.04 3.52 -0.96
N ARG A 83 -18.26 3.84 -0.50
CA ARG A 83 -19.30 4.44 -1.33
C ARG A 83 -18.85 5.79 -1.88
N ALA A 84 -18.34 6.67 -1.03
CA ALA A 84 -17.84 7.97 -1.43
C ALA A 84 -16.68 7.87 -2.44
N MET A 85 -15.77 6.90 -2.26
CA MET A 85 -14.70 6.63 -3.21
C MET A 85 -15.24 6.20 -4.59
N CYS A 86 -16.20 5.29 -4.64
CA CYS A 86 -16.79 4.82 -5.89
C CYS A 86 -17.58 5.92 -6.61
N GLU A 87 -18.27 6.79 -5.89
CA GLU A 87 -18.96 7.98 -6.43
C GLU A 87 -17.99 9.02 -6.99
N ALA A 88 -16.82 9.18 -6.36
CA ALA A 88 -15.79 10.10 -6.85
C ALA A 88 -15.03 9.56 -8.07
N ALA A 89 -14.98 8.24 -8.28
CA ALA A 89 -14.14 7.59 -9.27
C ALA A 89 -14.31 8.13 -10.71
N PRO A 90 -15.53 8.30 -11.26
CA PRO A 90 -15.69 8.88 -12.59
C PRO A 90 -15.16 10.30 -12.72
N LYS A 91 -15.34 11.13 -11.66
CA LYS A 91 -14.83 12.50 -11.64
C LYS A 91 -13.30 12.52 -11.57
N ILE A 92 -12.69 11.61 -10.82
CA ILE A 92 -11.24 11.45 -10.70
C ILE A 92 -10.62 11.10 -12.05
N VAL A 93 -11.17 10.08 -12.76
CA VAL A 93 -10.63 9.69 -14.06
C VAL A 93 -10.78 10.81 -15.09
N ASN A 94 -11.93 11.47 -15.14
CA ASN A 94 -12.15 12.62 -16.04
C ASN A 94 -11.24 13.81 -15.70
N MET A 95 -10.92 14.03 -14.43
CA MET A 95 -9.96 15.05 -14.01
C MET A 95 -8.56 14.76 -14.58
N PHE A 96 -8.07 13.53 -14.44
CA PHE A 96 -6.78 13.14 -15.00
C PHE A 96 -6.75 13.20 -16.54
N ASP A 97 -7.85 12.83 -17.20
CA ASP A 97 -7.97 12.97 -18.64
C ASP A 97 -7.80 14.44 -19.08
N ARG A 98 -8.43 15.38 -18.37
CA ARG A 98 -8.26 16.82 -18.59
C ARG A 98 -6.87 17.34 -18.25
N MET A 99 -6.17 16.71 -17.30
CA MET A 99 -4.75 17.00 -16.98
C MET A 99 -3.78 16.46 -18.03
N GLY A 100 -4.26 15.79 -19.10
CA GLY A 100 -3.44 15.28 -20.18
C GLY A 100 -2.89 13.88 -20.00
N VAL A 101 -3.45 13.08 -19.08
CA VAL A 101 -3.10 11.67 -18.98
C VAL A 101 -3.54 10.93 -20.25
N MET A 102 -2.58 10.25 -20.88
CA MET A 102 -2.78 9.57 -22.17
C MET A 102 -3.46 8.22 -21.99
N PHE A 103 -4.69 8.23 -21.49
CA PHE A 103 -5.48 7.00 -21.41
C PHE A 103 -5.73 6.38 -22.78
N ASN A 104 -5.75 5.04 -22.82
CA ASN A 104 -6.17 4.32 -24.02
C ASN A 104 -7.60 4.67 -24.40
N ARG A 105 -7.85 4.69 -25.72
CA ARG A 105 -9.14 5.08 -26.28
C ARG A 105 -9.70 4.01 -27.21
N THR A 106 -11.03 3.95 -27.30
CA THR A 106 -11.72 3.19 -28.34
C THR A 106 -11.59 3.90 -29.70
N PRO A 107 -11.89 3.23 -30.83
CA PRO A 107 -11.91 3.88 -32.14
C PRO A 107 -12.82 5.11 -32.21
N GLU A 108 -13.89 5.16 -31.38
CA GLU A 108 -14.82 6.28 -31.27
C GLU A 108 -14.28 7.43 -30.39
N GLY A 109 -13.08 7.31 -29.83
CA GLY A 109 -12.45 8.32 -28.98
C GLY A 109 -12.87 8.29 -27.51
N LEU A 110 -13.68 7.31 -27.09
CA LEU A 110 -14.06 7.12 -25.69
C LEU A 110 -12.90 6.49 -24.91
N LEU A 111 -12.87 6.66 -23.58
CA LEU A 111 -11.91 5.95 -22.71
C LEU A 111 -12.08 4.44 -22.86
N ASP A 112 -11.01 3.73 -23.21
CA ASP A 112 -11.02 2.29 -23.26
C ASP A 112 -10.91 1.71 -21.84
N LEU A 113 -11.69 0.65 -21.58
CA LEU A 113 -11.78 0.02 -20.27
C LEU A 113 -11.44 -1.47 -20.38
N ARG A 114 -10.78 -2.00 -19.36
CA ARG A 114 -10.46 -3.43 -19.24
C ARG A 114 -10.98 -4.05 -17.95
N ARG A 115 -11.00 -5.37 -17.88
CA ARG A 115 -11.44 -6.14 -16.70
C ARG A 115 -10.26 -6.42 -15.78
N PHE A 116 -10.56 -6.46 -14.48
CA PHE A 116 -9.64 -6.91 -13.44
C PHE A 116 -10.28 -7.99 -12.57
N GLY A 117 -9.46 -8.66 -11.76
CA GLY A 117 -9.92 -9.75 -10.89
C GLY A 117 -10.99 -9.32 -9.90
N GLY A 118 -12.01 -10.16 -9.76
CA GLY A 118 -13.15 -9.95 -8.89
C GLY A 118 -14.29 -9.14 -9.50
N THR A 119 -14.21 -8.75 -10.78
CA THR A 119 -15.28 -7.99 -11.45
C THR A 119 -15.77 -8.68 -12.71
N GLN A 120 -17.05 -8.49 -13.06
CA GLN A 120 -17.64 -8.93 -14.32
C GLN A 120 -17.65 -7.83 -15.38
N LYS A 121 -17.56 -6.56 -15.00
CA LYS A 121 -17.64 -5.40 -15.88
C LYS A 121 -16.26 -4.83 -16.22
N ARG A 122 -16.15 -4.21 -17.39
CA ARG A 122 -14.97 -3.41 -17.77
C ARG A 122 -15.10 -2.01 -17.20
N ARG A 123 -14.33 -1.69 -16.16
CA ARG A 123 -14.35 -0.36 -15.53
C ARG A 123 -12.95 0.24 -15.30
N THR A 124 -11.90 -0.47 -15.67
CA THR A 124 -10.53 -0.01 -15.40
C THR A 124 -10.01 0.79 -16.58
N ALA A 125 -9.93 2.12 -16.43
CA ALA A 125 -9.24 3.00 -17.37
C ALA A 125 -7.71 2.81 -17.22
N PHE A 126 -6.97 2.88 -18.31
CA PHE A 126 -5.54 2.57 -18.33
C PHE A 126 -4.78 3.38 -19.40
N ALA A 127 -3.49 3.59 -19.13
CA ALA A 127 -2.54 4.20 -20.06
C ALA A 127 -1.41 3.18 -20.33
N GLY A 128 -1.65 2.24 -21.23
CA GLY A 128 -0.73 1.14 -21.51
C GLY A 128 -0.28 0.38 -20.26
N ALA A 129 1.04 0.28 -20.05
CA ALA A 129 1.68 -0.29 -18.87
C ALA A 129 2.11 0.76 -17.84
N THR A 130 1.81 2.04 -18.05
CA THR A 130 2.36 3.17 -17.29
C THR A 130 1.31 4.02 -16.59
N THR A 131 0.14 3.46 -16.29
CA THR A 131 -0.98 4.23 -15.74
C THR A 131 -0.59 5.02 -14.49
N GLY A 132 0.02 4.36 -13.50
CA GLY A 132 0.45 5.04 -12.27
C GLY A 132 1.49 6.15 -12.53
N GLN A 133 2.41 5.92 -13.45
CA GLN A 133 3.41 6.92 -13.86
C GLN A 133 2.74 8.13 -14.51
N GLN A 134 1.77 7.92 -15.40
CA GLN A 134 1.05 8.99 -16.08
C GLN A 134 0.25 9.85 -15.10
N LEU A 135 -0.49 9.21 -14.17
CA LEU A 135 -1.24 9.92 -13.13
C LEU A 135 -0.30 10.73 -12.22
N LEU A 136 0.83 10.12 -11.84
CA LEU A 136 1.82 10.76 -10.98
C LEU A 136 2.45 11.98 -11.66
N TYR A 137 2.78 11.88 -12.95
CA TYR A 137 3.38 12.97 -13.71
C TYR A 137 2.40 14.13 -13.88
N ALA A 138 1.13 13.85 -14.13
CA ALA A 138 0.10 14.89 -14.19
C ALA A 138 -0.01 15.70 -12.89
N LEU A 139 0.02 15.02 -11.73
CA LEU A 139 0.01 15.70 -10.44
C LEU A 139 1.34 16.42 -10.13
N ASP A 140 2.48 15.83 -10.47
CA ASP A 140 3.80 16.46 -10.29
C ASP A 140 3.86 17.80 -11.05
N GLU A 141 3.33 17.85 -12.28
CA GLU A 141 3.28 19.08 -13.07
C GLU A 141 2.43 20.17 -12.42
N GLN A 142 1.25 19.80 -11.86
CA GLN A 142 0.41 20.74 -11.12
C GLN A 142 1.12 21.26 -9.87
N VAL A 143 1.75 20.39 -9.09
CA VAL A 143 2.48 20.78 -7.87
C VAL A 143 3.68 21.68 -8.22
N ARG A 144 4.41 21.40 -9.31
CA ARG A 144 5.51 22.26 -9.76
C ARG A 144 5.04 23.67 -10.16
N ALA A 145 3.88 23.79 -10.79
CA ALA A 145 3.30 25.10 -11.07
C ALA A 145 3.03 25.89 -9.77
N LEU A 146 2.48 25.21 -8.74
CA LEU A 146 2.26 25.81 -7.43
C LEU A 146 3.55 26.15 -6.67
N GLU A 147 4.61 25.37 -6.88
CA GLU A 147 5.95 25.66 -6.34
C GLU A 147 6.52 26.96 -6.95
N VAL A 148 6.39 27.15 -8.26
CA VAL A 148 6.78 28.40 -8.94
C VAL A 148 5.97 29.59 -8.43
N GLU A 149 4.69 29.40 -8.11
CA GLU A 149 3.85 30.43 -7.49
C GLU A 149 4.18 30.71 -6.00
N GLY A 150 5.12 29.96 -5.41
CA GLY A 150 5.50 30.08 -4.00
C GLY A 150 4.48 29.55 -2.99
N LYS A 151 3.47 28.78 -3.44
CA LYS A 151 2.45 28.18 -2.59
C LYS A 151 2.87 26.83 -2.00
N VAL A 152 3.82 26.17 -2.62
CA VAL A 152 4.39 24.89 -2.18
C VAL A 152 5.90 25.05 -2.06
N ARG A 153 6.47 24.53 -0.97
CA ARG A 153 7.91 24.33 -0.82
C ARG A 153 8.18 22.83 -0.81
N THR A 154 9.12 22.37 -1.62
CA THR A 154 9.46 20.96 -1.75
C THR A 154 10.77 20.63 -1.06
N TYR A 155 10.76 19.53 -0.29
CA TYR A 155 11.90 18.98 0.44
C TYR A 155 12.16 17.56 -0.07
N VAL A 156 12.85 17.47 -1.21
CA VAL A 156 13.21 16.18 -1.85
C VAL A 156 14.54 15.69 -1.29
N GLY A 157 14.62 14.40 -0.95
CA GLY A 157 15.78 13.84 -0.24
C GLY A 157 15.74 14.09 1.27
N TRP A 158 14.55 14.41 1.80
CA TRP A 158 14.32 14.56 3.23
C TRP A 158 13.50 13.39 3.77
N GLU A 159 13.99 12.78 4.84
CA GLU A 159 13.28 11.73 5.56
C GLU A 159 12.50 12.32 6.72
N PHE A 160 11.22 11.96 6.82
CA PHE A 160 10.43 12.18 8.03
C PHE A 160 11.04 11.40 9.20
N VAL A 161 11.26 12.06 10.34
CA VAL A 161 11.83 11.44 11.53
C VAL A 161 10.77 11.22 12.60
N SER A 162 9.99 12.25 12.96
CA SER A 162 8.91 12.12 13.94
C SER A 162 7.84 13.20 13.77
N THR A 163 6.64 12.97 14.34
CA THR A 163 5.66 14.03 14.57
C THR A 163 6.03 14.83 15.81
N ILE A 164 5.73 16.13 15.82
CA ILE A 164 5.85 16.97 17.00
C ILE A 164 4.47 17.07 17.62
N ILE A 165 4.31 16.51 18.83
CA ILE A 165 3.04 16.49 19.55
C ILE A 165 3.18 17.34 20.81
N HIS A 166 2.30 18.32 20.98
CA HIS A 166 2.22 19.18 22.15
C HIS A 166 0.80 19.16 22.71
N ASN A 167 0.65 18.83 23.98
CA ASN A 167 -0.66 18.69 24.65
C ASN A 167 -1.66 17.78 23.91
N GLY A 168 -1.15 16.68 23.32
CA GLY A 168 -1.96 15.70 22.57
C GLY A 168 -2.34 16.12 21.15
N VAL A 169 -1.85 17.25 20.64
CA VAL A 169 -2.11 17.79 19.31
C VAL A 169 -0.85 17.76 18.47
N CYS A 170 -0.93 17.33 17.23
CA CYS A 170 0.18 17.38 16.28
C CYS A 170 0.34 18.83 15.78
N CYS A 171 1.55 19.38 15.95
CA CYS A 171 1.87 20.77 15.61
C CYS A 171 3.08 20.90 14.68
N GLY A 172 3.51 19.82 14.04
CA GLY A 172 4.60 19.79 13.08
C GLY A 172 5.32 18.47 13.00
N ILE A 173 6.45 18.46 12.31
CA ILE A 173 7.32 17.29 12.16
C ILE A 173 8.78 17.67 12.39
N THR A 174 9.60 16.67 12.68
CA THR A 174 11.03 16.72 12.42
C THR A 174 11.33 15.93 11.15
N ALA A 175 12.27 16.42 10.37
CA ALA A 175 12.75 15.74 9.18
C ALA A 175 14.28 15.88 9.05
N GLN A 176 14.91 14.91 8.40
CA GLN A 176 16.35 14.84 8.18
C GLN A 176 16.69 15.01 6.71
N ASP A 177 17.55 15.96 6.40
CA ASP A 177 18.20 16.07 5.09
C ASP A 177 19.17 14.89 4.91
N LEU A 178 18.93 14.04 3.94
CA LEU A 178 19.75 12.84 3.70
C LEU A 178 21.13 13.14 3.11
N SER A 179 21.39 14.38 2.65
CA SER A 179 22.70 14.82 2.18
C SER A 179 23.56 15.33 3.32
N SER A 180 23.10 16.33 4.05
CA SER A 180 23.82 16.92 5.18
C SER A 180 23.68 16.13 6.48
N MET A 181 22.68 15.26 6.58
CA MET A 181 22.25 14.54 7.80
C MET A 181 21.73 15.48 8.90
N GLU A 182 21.48 16.75 8.60
CA GLU A 182 20.90 17.72 9.54
C GLU A 182 19.42 17.39 9.82
N ILE A 183 19.03 17.42 11.09
CA ILE A 183 17.64 17.27 11.52
C ILE A 183 17.07 18.66 11.86
N ARG A 184 15.88 18.94 11.33
CA ARG A 184 15.16 20.21 11.56
C ARG A 184 13.74 19.96 11.98
N ALA A 185 13.22 20.83 12.84
CA ALA A 185 11.79 20.91 13.11
C ALA A 185 11.10 21.82 12.08
N PHE A 186 9.94 21.38 11.62
CA PHE A 186 9.06 22.09 10.71
C PHE A 186 7.70 22.27 11.40
N PRO A 187 7.42 23.44 11.99
CA PRO A 187 6.12 23.78 12.53
C PRO A 187 5.04 23.70 11.44
N ALA A 188 3.89 23.13 11.76
CA ALA A 188 2.76 23.04 10.84
C ALA A 188 1.44 23.03 11.63
N ASP A 189 0.41 23.66 11.08
CA ASP A 189 -0.93 23.69 11.68
C ASP A 189 -1.66 22.35 11.54
N ALA A 190 -1.29 21.55 10.52
CA ALA A 190 -1.68 20.16 10.37
C ALA A 190 -0.59 19.38 9.60
N VAL A 191 -0.59 18.06 9.77
CA VAL A 191 0.34 17.13 9.10
C VAL A 191 -0.45 16.06 8.38
N VAL A 192 -0.10 15.78 7.11
CA VAL A 192 -0.67 14.68 6.33
C VAL A 192 0.42 13.65 6.02
N ILE A 193 0.28 12.43 6.53
CA ILE A 193 1.16 11.29 6.22
C ILE A 193 0.61 10.57 4.99
N ALA A 194 1.42 10.48 3.91
CA ALA A 194 1.05 9.87 2.64
C ALA A 194 2.21 9.00 2.09
N THR A 195 2.83 8.21 2.96
CA THR A 195 4.13 7.56 2.72
C THR A 195 4.03 6.14 2.14
N GLY A 196 2.83 5.67 1.83
CA GLY A 196 2.61 4.35 1.25
C GLY A 196 2.68 3.22 2.27
N GLY A 197 2.75 1.97 1.76
CA GLY A 197 2.68 0.77 2.58
C GLY A 197 4.00 0.30 3.17
N CYS A 198 3.99 -0.91 3.75
CA CYS A 198 5.10 -1.49 4.51
C CYS A 198 5.67 -2.79 3.89
N GLY A 199 5.67 -2.91 2.56
CA GLY A 199 6.10 -4.15 1.88
C GLY A 199 7.51 -4.63 2.21
N ALA A 200 8.42 -3.74 2.64
CA ALA A 200 9.78 -4.09 3.04
C ALA A 200 9.84 -4.94 4.32
N VAL A 201 8.80 -4.93 5.16
CA VAL A 201 8.68 -5.82 6.34
C VAL A 201 8.76 -7.31 5.95
N PHE A 202 8.36 -7.65 4.73
CA PHE A 202 8.39 -9.03 4.21
C PHE A 202 9.66 -9.35 3.40
N GLY A 203 10.66 -8.49 3.41
CA GLY A 203 11.87 -8.65 2.62
C GLY A 203 11.61 -8.45 1.13
N LYS A 204 11.27 -9.53 0.40
CA LYS A 204 10.96 -9.44 -1.04
C LYS A 204 9.47 -9.19 -1.28
N SER A 205 9.17 -8.10 -1.96
CA SER A 205 7.81 -7.73 -2.38
C SER A 205 7.82 -7.12 -3.78
N THR A 206 6.64 -6.81 -4.31
CA THR A 206 6.52 -6.02 -5.54
C THR A 206 6.61 -4.51 -5.29
N ASN A 207 6.62 -4.08 -4.02
CA ASN A 207 6.73 -2.68 -3.67
C ASN A 207 8.10 -2.08 -4.00
N SER A 208 8.19 -0.77 -4.01
CA SER A 208 9.48 -0.08 -3.97
C SER A 208 10.21 -0.41 -2.66
N THR A 209 11.53 -0.52 -2.70
CA THR A 209 12.36 -0.78 -1.51
C THR A 209 12.30 0.32 -0.46
N ILE A 210 11.81 1.51 -0.82
CA ILE A 210 11.56 2.61 0.11
C ILE A 210 10.27 2.46 0.93
N ASN A 211 9.40 1.49 0.61
CA ASN A 211 8.15 1.23 1.32
C ASN A 211 8.40 0.42 2.58
N THR A 212 9.09 1.02 3.53
CA THR A 212 9.43 0.43 4.83
C THR A 212 8.30 0.54 5.85
N GLY A 213 7.32 1.42 5.62
CA GLY A 213 6.26 1.73 6.58
C GLY A 213 6.71 2.62 7.75
N TYR A 214 7.96 3.12 7.73
CA TYR A 214 8.58 3.81 8.86
C TYR A 214 7.74 4.99 9.38
N ALA A 215 7.22 5.85 8.50
CA ALA A 215 6.47 7.02 8.96
C ALA A 215 5.18 6.61 9.70
N ALA A 216 4.47 5.60 9.20
CA ALA A 216 3.29 5.06 9.89
C ALA A 216 3.67 4.38 11.22
N ALA A 217 4.77 3.60 11.24
CA ALA A 217 5.31 3.00 12.46
C ALA A 217 5.69 4.07 13.49
N ARG A 218 6.32 5.15 13.04
CA ARG A 218 6.72 6.24 13.95
C ARG A 218 5.52 6.97 14.53
N CYS A 219 4.50 7.27 13.72
CA CYS A 219 3.24 7.82 14.23
C CYS A 219 2.57 6.86 15.24
N TYR A 220 2.57 5.56 14.96
CA TYR A 220 2.07 4.52 15.86
C TYR A 220 2.81 4.49 17.19
N GLN A 221 4.15 4.53 17.19
CA GLN A 221 4.97 4.64 18.40
C GLN A 221 4.67 5.91 19.22
N GLN A 222 4.19 6.97 18.56
CA GLN A 222 3.85 8.26 19.18
C GLN A 222 2.37 8.38 19.58
N GLY A 223 1.61 7.28 19.50
CA GLY A 223 0.24 7.18 20.00
C GLY A 223 -0.85 7.22 18.94
N ALA A 224 -0.52 7.31 17.65
CA ALA A 224 -1.50 7.06 16.60
C ALA A 224 -1.92 5.59 16.62
N LEU A 225 -3.20 5.31 16.36
CA LEU A 225 -3.71 3.94 16.28
C LEU A 225 -3.36 3.33 14.91
N TYR A 226 -3.13 2.03 14.88
CA TYR A 226 -2.91 1.26 13.65
C TYR A 226 -4.03 0.25 13.48
N ALA A 227 -4.63 0.18 12.30
CA ALA A 227 -5.82 -0.64 12.07
C ALA A 227 -5.60 -1.73 11.01
N ASN A 228 -6.21 -2.89 11.23
CA ASN A 228 -6.25 -4.00 10.27
C ASN A 228 -4.88 -4.43 9.73
N GLY A 229 -3.82 -4.35 10.55
CA GLY A 229 -2.44 -4.65 10.14
C GLY A 229 -2.26 -6.05 9.55
N GLU A 230 -3.03 -7.03 10.00
CA GLU A 230 -2.98 -8.42 9.55
C GLU A 230 -3.41 -8.63 8.09
N PHE A 231 -4.05 -7.64 7.45
CA PHE A 231 -4.52 -7.77 6.08
C PHE A 231 -3.49 -7.24 5.08
N ILE A 232 -2.69 -8.16 4.59
CA ILE A 232 -1.65 -7.93 3.56
C ILE A 232 -2.08 -8.65 2.29
N GLN A 233 -2.18 -7.93 1.18
CA GLN A 233 -2.51 -8.52 -0.10
C GLN A 233 -1.30 -9.16 -0.76
N ILE A 234 -1.46 -10.40 -1.17
CA ILE A 234 -0.49 -11.11 -1.99
C ILE A 234 -0.96 -11.06 -3.45
N HIS A 235 -0.12 -10.58 -4.35
CA HIS A 235 -0.43 -10.61 -5.78
C HIS A 235 -0.12 -12.00 -6.34
N PRO A 236 -1.05 -12.65 -7.05
CA PRO A 236 -0.86 -14.04 -7.51
C PRO A 236 0.22 -14.17 -8.59
N THR A 237 0.47 -13.13 -9.36
CA THR A 237 1.38 -13.18 -10.52
C THR A 237 2.48 -12.12 -10.39
N ALA A 238 3.56 -12.45 -9.69
CA ALA A 238 4.78 -11.68 -9.67
C ALA A 238 5.90 -12.44 -10.40
N ILE A 239 6.85 -11.71 -10.94
CA ILE A 239 8.08 -12.23 -11.53
C ILE A 239 9.09 -12.36 -10.40
N PRO A 240 9.51 -13.59 -10.02
CA PRO A 240 10.54 -13.78 -9.00
C PRO A 240 11.86 -13.10 -9.40
N GLY A 241 12.50 -12.40 -8.46
CA GLY A 241 13.78 -11.75 -8.69
C GLY A 241 14.77 -12.02 -7.57
N PHE A 242 16.05 -11.81 -7.85
CA PHE A 242 17.13 -11.99 -6.88
C PHE A 242 17.05 -10.92 -5.77
N ASP A 243 16.87 -9.67 -6.15
CA ASP A 243 16.83 -8.49 -5.29
C ASP A 243 15.43 -8.24 -4.70
N LYS A 244 14.42 -8.23 -5.57
CA LYS A 244 13.00 -8.06 -5.24
C LYS A 244 12.13 -8.76 -6.28
N ASN A 245 10.86 -8.98 -5.94
CA ASN A 245 9.89 -9.46 -6.90
C ASN A 245 9.35 -8.30 -7.74
N ARG A 246 9.00 -8.54 -8.99
CA ARG A 246 8.44 -7.53 -9.88
C ARG A 246 7.00 -7.88 -10.24
N LEU A 247 6.17 -6.86 -10.34
CA LEU A 247 4.78 -7.08 -10.71
C LEU A 247 4.67 -7.56 -12.16
N MET A 248 4.05 -8.73 -12.37
CA MET A 248 3.43 -9.05 -13.64
C MET A 248 1.97 -8.59 -13.56
N SER A 249 1.65 -7.58 -14.33
CA SER A 249 0.35 -6.91 -14.26
C SER A 249 -0.82 -7.88 -14.40
N GLU A 250 -1.84 -7.69 -13.60
CA GLU A 250 -3.12 -8.39 -13.72
C GLU A 250 -3.79 -8.19 -15.09
N SER A 251 -3.41 -7.15 -15.82
CA SER A 251 -3.85 -6.90 -17.20
C SER A 251 -3.55 -8.07 -18.12
N ALA A 252 -2.45 -8.81 -17.91
CA ALA A 252 -2.15 -10.00 -18.69
C ALA A 252 -3.27 -11.05 -18.58
N ARG A 253 -3.81 -11.27 -17.36
CA ARG A 253 -4.98 -12.13 -17.14
C ARG A 253 -6.27 -11.48 -17.68
N GLY A 254 -6.40 -10.18 -17.50
CA GLY A 254 -7.55 -9.39 -17.98
C GLY A 254 -7.75 -9.41 -19.49
N GLU A 255 -6.67 -9.49 -20.25
CA GLU A 255 -6.70 -9.57 -21.72
C GLU A 255 -6.72 -11.03 -22.24
N GLY A 256 -6.89 -12.03 -21.35
CA GLY A 256 -7.07 -13.42 -21.71
C GLY A 256 -5.90 -14.35 -21.34
N GLY A 257 -4.91 -13.88 -20.61
CA GLY A 257 -3.80 -14.72 -20.13
C GLY A 257 -4.27 -15.83 -19.19
N ARG A 258 -3.74 -17.02 -19.37
CA ARG A 258 -4.16 -18.25 -18.69
C ARG A 258 -3.12 -18.73 -17.70
N VAL A 259 -3.53 -19.00 -16.46
CA VAL A 259 -2.65 -19.57 -15.42
C VAL A 259 -2.78 -21.10 -15.43
N TRP A 260 -1.64 -21.81 -15.46
CA TRP A 260 -1.64 -23.25 -15.53
C TRP A 260 -0.33 -23.88 -15.02
N THR A 261 -0.38 -25.17 -14.75
CA THR A 261 0.77 -26.02 -14.45
C THR A 261 0.63 -27.37 -15.13
N TYR A 262 1.62 -28.27 -14.95
CA TYR A 262 1.49 -29.65 -15.39
C TYR A 262 0.85 -30.53 -14.30
N LYS A 263 -0.12 -31.36 -14.71
CA LYS A 263 -0.69 -32.45 -13.91
C LYS A 263 -0.78 -33.68 -14.80
N ASP A 264 -0.22 -34.79 -14.33
CA ASP A 264 -0.16 -36.05 -15.09
C ASP A 264 0.41 -35.88 -16.53
N GLY A 265 1.44 -35.05 -16.67
CA GLY A 265 2.11 -34.75 -17.94
C GLY A 265 1.32 -33.86 -18.91
N LYS A 266 0.16 -33.31 -18.50
CA LYS A 266 -0.69 -32.44 -19.33
C LYS A 266 -0.85 -31.05 -18.70
N PRO A 267 -1.04 -29.98 -19.51
CA PRO A 267 -1.42 -28.66 -18.98
C PRO A 267 -2.73 -28.72 -18.21
N TRP A 268 -2.73 -28.21 -16.98
CA TRP A 268 -3.89 -28.13 -16.11
C TRP A 268 -4.21 -26.67 -15.77
N TYR A 269 -5.35 -26.20 -16.26
CA TYR A 269 -5.86 -24.85 -16.08
C TYR A 269 -6.74 -24.77 -14.83
N PHE A 270 -6.14 -24.93 -13.68
CA PHE A 270 -6.81 -25.17 -12.40
C PHE A 270 -7.76 -24.03 -11.95
N LEU A 271 -7.48 -22.76 -12.32
CA LEU A 271 -8.39 -21.65 -12.00
C LEU A 271 -9.66 -21.72 -12.86
N GLU A 272 -9.55 -22.05 -14.14
CA GLU A 272 -10.69 -22.17 -15.04
C GLU A 272 -11.59 -23.35 -14.66
N GLU A 273 -10.99 -24.46 -14.23
CA GLU A 273 -11.71 -25.66 -13.80
C GLU A 273 -12.48 -25.42 -12.49
N LYS A 274 -11.83 -24.80 -11.49
CA LYS A 274 -12.42 -24.57 -10.16
C LYS A 274 -13.42 -23.40 -10.12
N TYR A 275 -13.21 -22.38 -10.96
CA TYR A 275 -13.97 -21.13 -10.97
C TYR A 275 -14.46 -20.76 -12.37
N PRO A 276 -15.37 -21.52 -12.98
CA PRO A 276 -15.73 -21.36 -14.38
C PRO A 276 -16.35 -19.99 -14.72
N ALA A 277 -16.97 -19.30 -13.75
CA ALA A 277 -17.57 -17.97 -13.96
C ALA A 277 -16.52 -16.84 -14.08
N TYR A 278 -15.43 -16.93 -13.35
CA TYR A 278 -14.38 -15.92 -13.30
C TYR A 278 -13.05 -16.37 -13.93
N GLY A 279 -12.77 -17.68 -13.95
CA GLY A 279 -11.55 -18.25 -14.52
C GLY A 279 -10.29 -17.61 -13.93
N ASN A 280 -9.44 -17.12 -14.81
CA ASN A 280 -8.20 -16.45 -14.42
C ASN A 280 -8.42 -15.06 -13.77
N LEU A 281 -9.65 -14.56 -13.72
CA LEU A 281 -10.04 -13.29 -13.11
C LEU A 281 -10.70 -13.43 -11.74
N VAL A 282 -10.55 -14.56 -11.06
CA VAL A 282 -10.88 -14.65 -9.63
C VAL A 282 -10.10 -13.62 -8.82
N PRO A 283 -10.63 -13.16 -7.67
CA PRO A 283 -9.92 -12.23 -6.79
C PRO A 283 -8.52 -12.70 -6.43
N ARG A 284 -7.66 -11.76 -6.08
CA ARG A 284 -6.24 -12.01 -5.81
C ARG A 284 -6.01 -13.00 -4.67
N ASP A 285 -6.77 -12.90 -3.59
CA ASP A 285 -6.69 -13.80 -2.45
C ASP A 285 -7.00 -15.25 -2.84
N ILE A 286 -8.00 -15.46 -3.69
CA ILE A 286 -8.37 -16.78 -4.21
C ILE A 286 -7.27 -17.33 -5.14
N ALA A 287 -6.89 -16.56 -6.18
CA ALA A 287 -5.84 -16.99 -7.11
C ALA A 287 -4.53 -17.32 -6.39
N THR A 288 -4.17 -16.53 -5.38
CA THR A 288 -2.96 -16.74 -4.58
C THR A 288 -3.02 -18.04 -3.79
N ARG A 289 -4.14 -18.33 -3.12
CA ARG A 289 -4.33 -19.59 -2.37
C ARG A 289 -4.29 -20.80 -3.28
N GLU A 290 -4.91 -20.72 -4.46
CA GLU A 290 -4.89 -21.81 -5.44
C GLU A 290 -3.48 -22.09 -5.97
N ILE A 291 -2.71 -21.04 -6.30
CA ILE A 291 -1.31 -21.21 -6.72
C ILE A 291 -0.46 -21.78 -5.59
N PHE A 292 -0.66 -21.31 -4.36
CA PHE A 292 0.02 -21.85 -3.18
C PHE A 292 -0.30 -23.34 -2.98
N ASP A 293 -1.57 -23.73 -3.05
CA ASP A 293 -2.00 -25.12 -2.91
C ASP A 293 -1.37 -26.01 -3.99
N VAL A 294 -1.42 -25.58 -5.24
CA VAL A 294 -0.83 -26.30 -6.38
C VAL A 294 0.69 -26.46 -6.21
N CYS A 295 1.40 -25.42 -5.80
CA CYS A 295 2.86 -25.46 -5.72
C CYS A 295 3.37 -26.14 -4.44
N VAL A 296 2.76 -25.84 -3.28
CA VAL A 296 3.28 -26.23 -1.97
C VAL A 296 2.67 -27.55 -1.49
N ASN A 297 1.33 -27.69 -1.55
CA ASN A 297 0.65 -28.86 -1.01
C ASN A 297 0.64 -30.02 -2.01
N GLN A 298 0.38 -29.72 -3.30
CA GLN A 298 0.32 -30.75 -4.36
C GLN A 298 1.67 -30.99 -5.04
N HIS A 299 2.70 -30.18 -4.78
CA HIS A 299 4.04 -30.27 -5.37
C HIS A 299 4.05 -30.24 -6.93
N LEU A 300 3.08 -29.51 -7.52
CA LEU A 300 2.93 -29.38 -8.97
C LEU A 300 3.54 -28.07 -9.52
N GLY A 301 4.41 -27.43 -8.75
CA GLY A 301 5.15 -26.25 -9.23
C GLY A 301 6.13 -26.61 -10.35
N ILE A 302 6.37 -25.68 -11.27
CA ILE A 302 7.20 -25.88 -12.45
C ILE A 302 8.66 -26.17 -12.05
N ASN A 303 9.20 -27.29 -12.52
CA ASN A 303 10.56 -27.76 -12.21
C ASN A 303 10.82 -27.89 -10.70
N GLY A 304 9.81 -28.24 -9.89
CA GLY A 304 9.91 -28.35 -8.44
C GLY A 304 10.04 -27.02 -7.70
N GLN A 305 9.83 -25.89 -8.37
CA GLN A 305 9.83 -24.55 -7.79
C GLN A 305 8.40 -24.09 -7.50
N ASN A 306 8.22 -23.18 -6.56
CA ASN A 306 6.91 -22.58 -6.24
C ASN A 306 6.49 -21.52 -7.27
N VAL A 307 6.46 -21.91 -8.54
CA VAL A 307 6.04 -21.09 -9.68
C VAL A 307 5.05 -21.83 -10.56
N VAL A 308 4.18 -21.10 -11.23
CA VAL A 308 3.25 -21.60 -12.26
C VAL A 308 3.46 -20.83 -13.55
N TYR A 309 2.86 -21.29 -14.64
CA TYR A 309 2.85 -20.57 -15.90
C TYR A 309 1.70 -19.55 -15.95
N LEU A 310 1.99 -18.38 -16.53
CA LEU A 310 1.02 -17.43 -17.06
C LEU A 310 1.27 -17.31 -18.56
N ASP A 311 0.33 -17.77 -19.37
CA ASP A 311 0.46 -17.88 -20.81
C ASP A 311 -0.42 -16.88 -21.56
N VAL A 312 0.18 -16.09 -22.42
CA VAL A 312 -0.48 -15.17 -23.35
C VAL A 312 -0.15 -15.49 -24.82
N SER A 313 0.66 -16.53 -25.09
CA SER A 313 1.16 -16.85 -26.44
C SER A 313 0.06 -17.26 -27.42
N HIS A 314 -1.12 -17.68 -26.92
CA HIS A 314 -2.29 -18.01 -27.71
C HIS A 314 -3.07 -16.76 -28.19
N ILE A 315 -2.76 -15.57 -27.67
CA ILE A 315 -3.42 -14.32 -28.04
C ILE A 315 -2.74 -13.75 -29.29
N PRO A 316 -3.50 -13.28 -30.30
CA PRO A 316 -2.92 -12.74 -31.53
C PRO A 316 -1.94 -11.58 -31.26
N ALA A 317 -0.78 -11.60 -31.92
CA ALA A 317 0.28 -10.59 -31.73
C ALA A 317 -0.20 -9.12 -31.89
N PRO A 318 -1.10 -8.76 -32.81
CA PRO A 318 -1.64 -7.39 -32.87
C PRO A 318 -2.36 -6.95 -31.60
N VAL A 319 -3.10 -7.87 -30.94
CA VAL A 319 -3.80 -7.59 -29.67
C VAL A 319 -2.79 -7.42 -28.54
N LEU A 320 -1.81 -8.33 -28.45
CA LEU A 320 -0.73 -8.25 -27.44
C LEU A 320 0.03 -6.92 -27.56
N ASN A 321 0.42 -6.53 -28.77
CA ASN A 321 1.17 -5.30 -28.99
C ASN A 321 0.33 -4.05 -28.71
N ALA A 322 -0.99 -4.06 -29.01
CA ALA A 322 -1.85 -2.91 -28.74
C ALA A 322 -2.15 -2.73 -27.25
N LYS A 323 -2.25 -3.82 -26.46
CA LYS A 323 -2.78 -3.77 -25.10
C LYS A 323 -1.78 -4.12 -23.99
N LEU A 324 -0.75 -4.92 -24.28
CA LEU A 324 0.14 -5.48 -23.29
C LEU A 324 1.63 -5.25 -23.58
N GLU A 325 2.01 -4.60 -24.70
CA GLU A 325 3.40 -4.48 -25.16
C GLU A 325 4.37 -4.16 -24.02
N GLY A 326 4.21 -3.00 -23.36
CA GLY A 326 5.12 -2.59 -22.29
C GLY A 326 5.11 -3.52 -21.05
N ILE A 327 4.03 -4.27 -20.82
CA ILE A 327 3.95 -5.27 -19.74
C ILE A 327 4.79 -6.49 -20.09
N LEU A 328 4.68 -6.97 -21.33
CA LEU A 328 5.44 -8.13 -21.82
C LEU A 328 6.93 -7.80 -21.95
N ASP A 329 7.27 -6.58 -22.36
CA ASP A 329 8.65 -6.11 -22.45
C ASP A 329 9.35 -6.07 -21.07
N ILE A 330 8.61 -5.76 -20.00
CA ILE A 330 9.15 -5.86 -18.63
C ILE A 330 9.59 -7.30 -18.34
N TYR A 331 8.75 -8.29 -18.64
CA TYR A 331 9.13 -9.70 -18.45
C TYR A 331 10.36 -10.06 -19.27
N GLN A 332 10.35 -9.72 -20.56
CA GLN A 332 11.47 -10.02 -21.46
C GLN A 332 12.78 -9.39 -20.99
N LYS A 333 12.75 -8.16 -20.49
CA LYS A 333 13.95 -7.45 -19.97
C LYS A 333 14.51 -8.10 -18.70
N PHE A 334 13.67 -8.61 -17.82
CA PHE A 334 14.12 -9.18 -16.54
C PHE A 334 14.40 -10.68 -16.59
N VAL A 335 13.74 -11.43 -17.47
CA VAL A 335 13.83 -12.89 -17.54
C VAL A 335 14.59 -13.34 -18.78
N GLY A 336 14.51 -12.59 -19.89
CA GLY A 336 15.13 -12.92 -21.19
C GLY A 336 14.19 -13.61 -22.17
N ASP A 337 13.14 -14.26 -21.71
CA ASP A 337 12.16 -14.96 -22.55
C ASP A 337 11.11 -14.00 -23.12
N ASP A 338 10.71 -14.19 -24.38
CA ASP A 338 9.62 -13.42 -25.00
C ASP A 338 8.26 -14.05 -24.67
N PRO A 339 7.39 -13.37 -23.86
CA PRO A 339 6.10 -13.92 -23.46
C PRO A 339 5.11 -14.15 -24.62
N ARG A 340 5.37 -13.54 -25.76
CA ARG A 340 4.56 -13.75 -26.99
C ARG A 340 4.78 -15.13 -27.59
N LYS A 341 5.87 -15.82 -27.16
CA LYS A 341 6.31 -17.12 -27.71
C LYS A 341 6.29 -18.25 -26.71
N VAL A 342 6.56 -17.92 -25.42
CA VAL A 342 6.66 -18.91 -24.35
C VAL A 342 5.93 -18.44 -23.10
N PRO A 343 5.33 -19.34 -22.31
CA PRO A 343 4.65 -18.97 -21.07
C PRO A 343 5.59 -18.31 -20.05
N MET A 344 5.09 -17.31 -19.35
CA MET A 344 5.81 -16.63 -18.26
C MET A 344 5.79 -17.47 -16.98
N ARG A 345 6.90 -17.51 -16.25
CA ARG A 345 6.98 -18.09 -14.90
C ARG A 345 6.62 -17.03 -13.87
N VAL A 346 5.60 -17.30 -13.07
CA VAL A 346 5.07 -16.36 -12.07
C VAL A 346 4.84 -17.05 -10.72
N ALA A 347 4.91 -16.27 -9.65
CA ALA A 347 4.67 -16.73 -8.28
C ALA A 347 3.92 -15.69 -7.46
N PRO A 348 3.23 -16.08 -6.38
CA PRO A 348 2.66 -15.14 -5.41
C PRO A 348 3.73 -14.25 -4.76
N SER A 349 3.39 -12.98 -4.51
CA SER A 349 4.27 -12.05 -3.80
C SER A 349 3.49 -10.99 -3.04
N VAL A 350 4.01 -10.58 -1.90
CA VAL A 350 3.50 -9.42 -1.13
C VAL A 350 3.42 -8.20 -2.05
N HIS A 351 2.29 -7.48 -1.99
CA HIS A 351 1.98 -6.45 -2.97
C HIS A 351 1.34 -5.17 -2.41
N TYR A 352 0.46 -5.28 -1.41
CA TYR A 352 -0.29 -4.13 -0.90
C TYR A 352 -0.67 -4.32 0.57
N SER A 353 -0.58 -3.25 1.37
CA SER A 353 -1.06 -3.22 2.75
C SER A 353 -2.49 -2.67 2.78
N MET A 354 -3.49 -3.49 3.19
CA MET A 354 -4.84 -2.98 3.39
C MET A 354 -5.00 -2.31 4.75
N GLY A 355 -4.22 -2.73 5.73
CA GLY A 355 -4.10 -2.05 7.02
C GLY A 355 -3.16 -0.86 6.99
N GLY A 356 -3.26 0.01 8.01
CA GLY A 356 -2.48 1.24 8.12
C GLY A 356 -2.90 2.05 9.34
N LEU A 357 -2.51 3.33 9.39
CA LEU A 357 -2.97 4.24 10.43
C LEU A 357 -4.49 4.31 10.44
N TRP A 358 -5.06 4.24 11.64
CA TRP A 358 -6.50 4.46 11.81
C TRP A 358 -6.86 5.91 11.51
N VAL A 359 -7.90 6.10 10.71
CA VAL A 359 -8.43 7.43 10.37
C VAL A 359 -9.96 7.41 10.34
N GLY A 360 -10.55 8.57 10.65
CA GLY A 360 -11.98 8.82 10.49
C GLY A 360 -12.38 9.06 9.02
N LEU A 361 -13.64 9.41 8.81
CA LEU A 361 -14.20 9.75 7.49
C LEU A 361 -13.50 10.94 6.83
N ASP A 362 -12.91 11.82 7.63
CA ASP A 362 -12.17 13.02 7.22
C ASP A 362 -10.68 12.78 6.99
N GLN A 363 -10.22 11.54 7.12
CA GLN A 363 -8.81 11.12 7.06
C GLN A 363 -7.97 11.64 8.24
N GLN A 364 -8.56 12.15 9.31
CA GLN A 364 -7.85 12.50 10.54
C GLN A 364 -7.62 11.24 11.39
N THR A 365 -6.44 11.12 11.98
CA THR A 365 -6.13 10.06 12.95
C THR A 365 -6.77 10.36 14.31
N ASN A 366 -6.56 9.47 15.29
CA ASN A 366 -6.94 9.75 16.69
C ASN A 366 -6.16 10.90 17.33
N ILE A 367 -5.10 11.40 16.68
CA ILE A 367 -4.32 12.56 17.15
C ILE A 367 -4.79 13.79 16.36
N PRO A 368 -5.40 14.78 17.01
CA PRO A 368 -5.83 16.01 16.35
C PRO A 368 -4.69 16.70 15.59
N GLY A 369 -4.96 17.17 14.38
CA GLY A 369 -3.96 17.78 13.51
C GLY A 369 -3.07 16.81 12.75
N LEU A 370 -3.20 15.50 12.97
CA LEU A 370 -2.51 14.46 12.23
C LEU A 370 -3.49 13.71 11.33
N PHE A 371 -3.22 13.70 10.01
CA PHE A 371 -3.99 13.02 8.97
C PHE A 371 -3.16 11.94 8.30
N ALA A 372 -3.81 10.93 7.72
CA ALA A 372 -3.14 9.95 6.88
C ALA A 372 -3.93 9.70 5.60
N ALA A 373 -3.25 9.42 4.48
CA ALA A 373 -3.89 9.22 3.18
C ALA A 373 -3.16 8.20 2.31
N GLY A 374 -3.92 7.35 1.64
CA GLY A 374 -3.43 6.34 0.70
C GLY A 374 -3.03 5.04 1.38
N GLU A 375 -2.04 4.32 0.86
CA GLU A 375 -1.69 2.98 1.35
C GLU A 375 -1.13 2.97 2.81
N CYS A 376 -0.91 4.12 3.43
CA CYS A 376 -0.57 4.19 4.84
C CYS A 376 -1.78 4.27 5.78
N ASP A 377 -3.01 4.40 5.26
CA ASP A 377 -4.27 4.28 6.00
C ASP A 377 -4.99 2.94 5.72
N TYR A 378 -6.10 2.64 6.45
CA TYR A 378 -6.76 1.33 6.41
C TYR A 378 -8.15 1.30 5.74
N THR A 379 -8.69 2.44 5.28
CA THR A 379 -10.14 2.63 5.22
C THR A 379 -10.89 1.97 4.06
N GLN A 380 -10.29 1.82 2.86
CA GLN A 380 -11.06 1.58 1.63
C GLN A 380 -11.13 0.12 1.17
N HIS A 381 -10.37 -0.81 1.77
CA HIS A 381 -10.14 -2.12 1.15
C HIS A 381 -10.60 -3.33 1.97
N GLY A 382 -10.88 -3.16 3.25
CA GLY A 382 -11.25 -4.27 4.12
C GLY A 382 -10.20 -5.39 4.13
N ALA A 383 -10.65 -6.63 3.98
CA ALA A 383 -9.78 -7.80 4.10
C ALA A 383 -9.03 -8.16 2.80
N ASN A 384 -9.41 -7.59 1.66
CA ASN A 384 -8.75 -7.81 0.37
C ASN A 384 -9.12 -6.70 -0.62
N ARG A 385 -8.13 -6.12 -1.29
CA ARG A 385 -8.32 -5.01 -2.21
C ARG A 385 -8.77 -5.51 -3.59
N LEU A 386 -9.85 -4.94 -4.10
CA LEU A 386 -10.27 -5.14 -5.49
C LEU A 386 -9.20 -4.67 -6.47
N GLY A 387 -8.94 -5.41 -7.53
CA GLY A 387 -7.99 -5.04 -8.58
C GLY A 387 -8.26 -3.63 -9.12
N ALA A 388 -7.20 -2.86 -9.40
CA ALA A 388 -7.24 -1.48 -9.89
C ALA A 388 -7.87 -0.40 -8.96
N ASN A 389 -8.25 -0.72 -7.72
CA ASN A 389 -8.73 0.28 -6.76
C ASN A 389 -7.58 1.02 -6.03
N SER A 390 -6.32 0.58 -6.11
CA SER A 390 -5.23 1.23 -5.33
C SER A 390 -4.92 2.65 -5.75
N LEU A 391 -4.86 2.91 -7.06
CA LEU A 391 -4.63 4.27 -7.55
C LEU A 391 -5.83 5.18 -7.22
N LEU A 392 -7.05 4.63 -7.34
CA LEU A 392 -8.28 5.33 -6.98
C LEU A 392 -8.30 5.72 -5.51
N SER A 393 -8.07 4.76 -4.60
CA SER A 393 -8.07 5.01 -3.16
C SER A 393 -6.99 6.02 -2.74
N ALA A 394 -5.78 5.94 -3.32
CA ALA A 394 -4.72 6.88 -3.02
C ALA A 394 -5.09 8.32 -3.41
N VAL A 395 -5.65 8.51 -4.60
CA VAL A 395 -6.10 9.84 -5.07
C VAL A 395 -7.30 10.32 -4.24
N PHE A 396 -8.29 9.46 -4.00
CA PHE A 396 -9.47 9.79 -3.20
C PHE A 396 -9.12 10.19 -1.76
N ALA A 397 -8.23 9.43 -1.11
CA ALA A 397 -7.77 9.75 0.23
C ALA A 397 -7.06 11.11 0.29
N GLY A 398 -6.22 11.42 -0.70
CA GLY A 398 -5.60 12.75 -0.81
C GLY A 398 -6.62 13.88 -1.06
N MET A 399 -7.63 13.62 -1.89
CA MET A 399 -8.75 14.55 -2.13
C MET A 399 -9.61 14.79 -0.88
N THR A 400 -9.65 13.84 0.03
CA THR A 400 -10.38 13.95 1.30
C THR A 400 -9.52 14.57 2.40
N ALA A 401 -8.29 14.10 2.57
CA ALA A 401 -7.37 14.60 3.61
C ALA A 401 -7.01 16.07 3.40
N GLY A 402 -6.76 16.49 2.17
CA GLY A 402 -6.32 17.86 1.88
C GLY A 402 -7.30 18.94 2.36
N PRO A 403 -8.57 18.94 1.94
CA PRO A 403 -9.57 19.91 2.40
C PRO A 403 -9.85 19.84 3.90
N ASN A 404 -9.86 18.63 4.49
CA ASN A 404 -10.12 18.45 5.92
C ASN A 404 -8.93 18.94 6.77
N ALA A 405 -7.69 18.69 6.37
CA ALA A 405 -6.52 19.27 7.01
C ALA A 405 -6.51 20.80 6.90
N ALA A 406 -6.91 21.35 5.75
CA ALA A 406 -7.03 22.79 5.57
C ALA A 406 -8.16 23.40 6.43
N ALA A 407 -9.30 22.73 6.53
CA ALA A 407 -10.39 23.16 7.40
C ALA A 407 -9.98 23.13 8.88
N TYR A 408 -9.29 22.07 9.30
CA TYR A 408 -8.74 21.96 10.65
C TYR A 408 -7.79 23.13 10.95
N ALA A 409 -6.80 23.36 10.08
CA ALA A 409 -5.82 24.45 10.25
C ALA A 409 -6.47 25.84 10.34
N LYS A 410 -7.50 26.11 9.51
CA LYS A 410 -8.27 27.35 9.54
C LYS A 410 -9.11 27.51 10.80
N GLY A 411 -9.54 26.40 11.40
CA GLY A 411 -10.32 26.38 12.65
C GLY A 411 -9.50 26.59 13.91
N LEU A 412 -8.17 26.60 13.82
CA LEU A 412 -7.31 26.82 14.98
C LEU A 412 -7.42 28.26 15.50
N PRO A 413 -7.39 28.46 16.84
CA PRO A 413 -7.44 29.80 17.45
C PRO A 413 -6.33 30.71 16.92
N GLU A 414 -6.64 32.00 16.72
CA GLU A 414 -5.69 32.98 16.22
C GLU A 414 -4.47 33.19 17.13
N ASP A 415 -4.66 33.03 18.43
CA ASP A 415 -3.69 33.17 19.49
C ASP A 415 -2.97 31.88 19.87
N GLN A 416 -3.27 30.78 19.19
CA GLN A 416 -2.56 29.53 19.43
C GLN A 416 -1.07 29.70 19.12
N ASN A 417 -0.28 29.77 20.17
CA ASN A 417 1.17 29.91 20.07
C ASN A 417 1.86 28.70 20.70
N ILE A 418 2.46 27.86 19.86
CA ILE A 418 3.27 26.73 20.35
C ILE A 418 4.65 27.30 20.73
N PRO A 419 5.11 27.11 21.98
CA PRO A 419 6.42 27.60 22.41
C PRO A 419 7.55 27.08 21.52
N LYS A 420 8.51 27.93 21.16
CA LYS A 420 9.68 27.54 20.36
C LYS A 420 10.47 26.39 21.00
N SER A 421 10.51 26.32 22.31
CA SER A 421 11.16 25.25 23.08
C SER A 421 10.59 23.86 22.77
N VAL A 422 9.32 23.73 22.33
CA VAL A 422 8.73 22.45 21.92
C VAL A 422 9.43 21.89 20.68
N TYR A 423 9.65 22.74 19.70
CA TYR A 423 10.36 22.39 18.46
C TYR A 423 11.85 22.13 18.69
N GLU A 424 12.49 22.94 19.53
CA GLU A 424 13.88 22.76 19.94
C GLU A 424 14.10 21.45 20.69
N ALA A 425 13.17 21.09 21.59
CA ALA A 425 13.22 19.83 22.33
C ALA A 425 13.02 18.61 21.40
N ALA A 426 12.09 18.70 20.44
CA ALA A 426 11.87 17.64 19.46
C ALA A 426 13.12 17.42 18.58
N THR A 427 13.71 18.50 18.07
CA THR A 427 14.96 18.42 17.30
C THR A 427 16.09 17.83 18.11
N ALA A 428 16.30 18.30 19.35
CA ALA A 428 17.37 17.80 20.21
C ALA A 428 17.22 16.32 20.56
N LYS A 429 15.97 15.85 20.74
CA LYS A 429 15.68 14.43 20.96
C LYS A 429 16.07 13.59 19.74
N ASP A 430 15.60 13.95 18.56
CA ASP A 430 15.85 13.17 17.35
C ASP A 430 17.33 13.23 16.92
N GLU A 431 18.04 14.35 17.17
CA GLU A 431 19.49 14.43 17.03
C GLU A 431 20.22 13.49 18.02
N SER A 432 19.73 13.39 19.25
CA SER A 432 20.29 12.46 20.25
C SER A 432 20.10 11.01 19.79
N ASP A 433 18.92 10.66 19.29
CA ASP A 433 18.62 9.34 18.76
C ASP A 433 19.51 9.02 17.53
N TYR A 434 19.67 9.98 16.61
CA TYR A 434 20.60 9.89 15.47
C TYR A 434 22.04 9.62 15.90
N ARG A 435 22.55 10.40 16.87
CA ARG A 435 23.92 10.22 17.41
C ARG A 435 24.07 8.89 18.15
N SER A 436 23.01 8.40 18.78
CA SER A 436 23.01 7.09 19.44
C SER A 436 23.14 5.96 18.42
N ILE A 437 22.45 6.02 17.29
CA ILE A 437 22.61 5.07 16.19
C ILE A 437 24.04 5.10 15.65
N LEU A 438 24.63 6.28 15.42
CA LEU A 438 26.01 6.40 14.94
C LEU A 438 27.04 5.77 15.89
N LYS A 439 26.76 5.71 17.20
CA LYS A 439 27.65 5.14 18.20
C LYS A 439 27.55 3.63 18.32
N LEU A 440 26.55 2.99 17.73
CA LEU A 440 26.40 1.54 17.78
C LEU A 440 27.64 0.85 17.21
N ASP A 441 28.23 -0.06 17.99
CA ASP A 441 29.48 -0.80 17.69
C ASP A 441 29.37 -2.31 17.95
N GLY A 442 28.12 -2.83 18.01
CA GLY A 442 27.85 -4.25 18.22
C GLY A 442 28.26 -5.13 17.04
N ALA A 443 28.06 -6.44 17.21
CA ALA A 443 28.44 -7.45 16.21
C ALA A 443 27.33 -7.79 15.19
N GLU A 444 26.11 -7.27 15.41
CA GLU A 444 24.97 -7.57 14.53
C GLU A 444 24.96 -6.66 13.29
N ASN A 445 24.51 -7.22 12.17
CA ASN A 445 24.38 -6.48 10.93
C ASN A 445 22.88 -6.19 10.64
N ALA A 446 22.52 -4.92 10.50
CA ALA A 446 21.14 -4.48 10.28
C ALA A 446 20.46 -5.12 9.07
N TYR A 447 21.19 -5.28 7.96
CA TYR A 447 20.66 -5.88 6.74
C TYR A 447 20.40 -7.38 6.91
N ARG A 448 21.22 -8.09 7.68
CA ARG A 448 20.99 -9.50 8.01
C ARG A 448 19.81 -9.69 8.96
N LEU A 449 19.62 -8.78 9.92
CA LEU A 449 18.44 -8.80 10.78
C LEU A 449 17.16 -8.55 9.95
N HIS A 450 17.18 -7.56 9.07
CA HIS A 450 16.09 -7.30 8.14
C HIS A 450 15.78 -8.53 7.25
N GLN A 451 16.81 -9.17 6.70
CA GLN A 451 16.64 -10.39 5.90
C GLN A 451 15.96 -11.50 6.71
N LYS A 452 16.43 -11.76 7.94
CA LYS A 452 15.82 -12.77 8.82
C LYS A 452 14.36 -12.47 9.14
N MET A 453 14.04 -11.22 9.45
CA MET A 453 12.67 -10.77 9.65
C MET A 453 11.82 -11.00 8.38
N GLY A 454 12.31 -10.60 7.22
CA GLY A 454 11.60 -10.73 5.96
C GLY A 454 11.33 -12.19 5.57
N GLU A 455 12.30 -13.10 5.80
CA GLU A 455 12.15 -14.54 5.56
C GLU A 455 11.08 -15.13 6.50
N LEU A 456 11.12 -14.78 7.78
CA LEU A 456 10.16 -15.21 8.78
C LEU A 456 8.74 -14.73 8.45
N MET A 457 8.58 -13.44 8.17
CA MET A 457 7.31 -12.83 7.81
C MET A 457 6.74 -13.42 6.52
N THR A 458 7.57 -13.61 5.50
CA THR A 458 7.14 -14.20 4.22
C THR A 458 6.69 -15.64 4.40
N LYS A 459 7.40 -16.43 5.22
CA LYS A 459 7.07 -17.84 5.44
C LYS A 459 5.77 -18.02 6.20
N ASN A 460 5.60 -17.30 7.32
CA ASN A 460 4.58 -17.62 8.33
C ASN A 460 3.37 -16.65 8.33
N VAL A 461 3.50 -15.45 7.71
CA VAL A 461 2.53 -14.36 7.86
C VAL A 461 1.95 -13.90 6.52
N THR A 462 2.09 -14.69 5.45
CA THR A 462 1.56 -14.34 4.11
C THR A 462 0.32 -15.16 3.73
N VAL A 463 0.46 -16.14 2.82
CA VAL A 463 -0.66 -16.80 2.14
C VAL A 463 -1.45 -17.73 3.06
N VAL A 464 -0.76 -18.61 3.76
CA VAL A 464 -1.35 -19.58 4.70
C VAL A 464 -0.71 -19.33 6.07
N ARG A 465 -1.53 -19.21 7.08
CA ARG A 465 -1.16 -18.90 8.46
C ARG A 465 -1.68 -19.98 9.38
N ASN A 466 -0.99 -20.27 10.48
CA ASN A 466 -1.49 -21.09 11.57
C ASN A 466 -1.04 -20.52 12.91
N ASN A 467 -1.77 -20.80 13.97
CA ASN A 467 -1.52 -20.20 15.27
C ASN A 467 -0.17 -20.59 15.86
N ALA A 468 0.33 -21.81 15.62
CA ALA A 468 1.62 -22.25 16.14
C ALA A 468 2.78 -21.46 15.51
N ASP A 469 2.79 -21.36 14.18
CA ASP A 469 3.83 -20.61 13.45
C ASP A 469 3.76 -19.09 13.74
N LEU A 470 2.55 -18.53 13.91
CA LEU A 470 2.36 -17.12 14.25
C LEU A 470 2.89 -16.81 15.67
N ALA A 471 2.60 -17.69 16.66
CA ALA A 471 3.12 -17.53 18.02
C ALA A 471 4.64 -17.65 18.06
N GLU A 472 5.24 -18.62 17.35
CA GLU A 472 6.69 -18.73 17.22
C GLU A 472 7.30 -17.51 16.54
N THR A 473 6.60 -16.96 15.54
CA THR A 473 7.04 -15.75 14.82
C THR A 473 7.12 -14.55 15.76
N LEU A 474 6.13 -14.34 16.64
CA LEU A 474 6.18 -13.27 17.64
C LEU A 474 7.40 -13.38 18.53
N VAL A 475 7.70 -14.57 19.09
CA VAL A 475 8.88 -14.79 19.91
C VAL A 475 10.18 -14.44 19.15
N LYS A 476 10.27 -14.85 17.88
CA LYS A 476 11.43 -14.53 17.04
C LYS A 476 11.55 -13.06 16.68
N LEU A 477 10.43 -12.35 16.55
CA LEU A 477 10.43 -10.90 16.34
C LEU A 477 10.90 -10.17 17.60
N GLU A 478 10.50 -10.61 18.80
CA GLU A 478 11.02 -10.09 20.08
C GLU A 478 12.52 -10.32 20.19
N GLU A 479 13.03 -11.50 19.81
CA GLU A 479 14.48 -11.78 19.75
C GLU A 479 15.21 -10.85 18.76
N ILE A 480 14.59 -10.54 17.61
CA ILE A 480 15.15 -9.59 16.64
C ILE A 480 15.17 -8.18 17.24
N ASP A 481 14.11 -7.74 17.90
CA ASP A 481 14.03 -6.43 18.55
C ASP A 481 15.14 -6.26 19.59
N GLU A 482 15.34 -7.22 20.47
CA GLU A 482 16.45 -7.21 21.44
C GLU A 482 17.83 -7.10 20.75
N ARG A 483 17.99 -7.73 19.59
CA ARG A 483 19.24 -7.73 18.83
C ARG A 483 19.51 -6.41 18.09
N LEU A 484 18.49 -5.56 17.87
CA LEU A 484 18.68 -4.24 17.27
C LEU A 484 19.66 -3.37 18.08
N SER A 485 19.65 -3.50 19.41
CA SER A 485 20.59 -2.80 20.29
C SER A 485 22.05 -3.24 20.11
N ARG A 486 22.29 -4.39 19.49
CA ARG A 486 23.62 -4.99 19.23
C ARG A 486 24.11 -4.78 17.80
N ILE A 487 23.45 -3.92 17.03
CA ILE A 487 23.88 -3.57 15.67
C ILE A 487 25.24 -2.83 15.73
N GLY A 488 26.12 -3.14 14.78
CA GLY A 488 27.36 -2.38 14.55
C GLY A 488 27.22 -1.49 13.32
N VAL A 489 27.46 -0.19 13.49
CA VAL A 489 27.51 0.79 12.40
C VAL A 489 28.97 1.03 12.04
N GLN A 490 29.39 0.56 10.87
CA GLN A 490 30.79 0.70 10.42
C GLN A 490 31.07 2.11 9.87
N ASP A 491 30.15 2.64 9.06
CA ASP A 491 30.27 3.98 8.53
C ASP A 491 29.74 5.01 9.53
N LYS A 492 30.63 5.80 10.08
CA LYS A 492 30.35 6.87 11.05
C LYS A 492 30.26 8.26 10.41
N ALA A 493 30.23 8.35 9.08
CA ALA A 493 30.11 9.62 8.39
C ALA A 493 28.84 10.37 8.80
N THR A 494 28.93 11.67 8.93
CA THR A 494 27.84 12.58 9.29
C THR A 494 27.27 13.32 8.06
N TRP A 495 27.46 12.76 6.90
CA TRP A 495 26.91 13.26 5.63
C TRP A 495 26.61 12.06 4.71
N SER A 496 25.52 12.12 3.96
CA SER A 496 25.06 11.10 2.98
C SER A 496 25.16 9.65 3.48
N ASN A 497 24.93 9.40 4.77
CA ASN A 497 25.05 8.09 5.40
C ASN A 497 23.72 7.36 5.38
N ALA A 498 23.54 6.43 4.43
CA ALA A 498 22.32 5.66 4.28
C ALA A 498 22.09 4.59 5.38
N ASN A 499 23.12 4.23 6.17
CA ASN A 499 22.99 3.20 7.22
C ASN A 499 22.10 3.67 8.37
N VAL A 500 22.20 4.94 8.76
CA VAL A 500 21.44 5.48 9.89
C VAL A 500 19.94 5.52 9.61
N PRO A 501 19.46 6.09 8.48
CA PRO A 501 18.07 6.01 8.08
C PRO A 501 17.57 4.56 8.01
N PHE A 502 18.34 3.65 7.42
CA PHE A 502 17.95 2.25 7.32
C PHE A 502 17.78 1.58 8.69
N ILE A 503 18.71 1.81 9.64
CA ILE A 503 18.60 1.26 11.00
C ILE A 503 17.36 1.83 11.71
N ARG A 504 17.13 3.14 11.61
CA ARG A 504 15.92 3.78 12.17
C ARG A 504 14.64 3.19 11.59
N GLN A 505 14.61 2.97 10.27
CA GLN A 505 13.49 2.33 9.59
C GLN A 505 13.30 0.87 10.03
N LEU A 506 14.40 0.15 10.30
CA LEU A 506 14.34 -1.24 10.75
C LEU A 506 13.65 -1.38 12.12
N TYR A 507 13.87 -0.47 13.05
CA TYR A 507 13.10 -0.44 14.31
C TYR A 507 11.59 -0.34 14.02
N GLY A 508 11.19 0.59 13.18
CA GLY A 508 9.77 0.72 12.80
C GLY A 508 9.22 -0.51 12.05
N MET A 509 10.02 -1.16 11.21
CA MET A 509 9.61 -2.38 10.51
C MET A 509 9.37 -3.55 11.47
N VAL A 510 10.17 -3.69 12.53
CA VAL A 510 9.98 -4.73 13.55
C VAL A 510 8.67 -4.48 14.32
N ASP A 511 8.38 -3.25 14.72
CA ASP A 511 7.11 -2.92 15.38
C ASP A 511 5.89 -3.24 14.48
N LEU A 512 5.95 -2.89 13.19
CA LEU A 512 4.87 -3.26 12.25
C LEU A 512 4.76 -4.77 12.05
N ALA A 513 5.89 -5.49 12.01
CA ALA A 513 5.88 -6.94 11.94
C ALA A 513 5.17 -7.56 13.15
N MET A 514 5.39 -7.02 14.36
CA MET A 514 4.68 -7.45 15.58
C MET A 514 3.17 -7.14 15.49
N VAL A 515 2.77 -5.95 15.03
CA VAL A 515 1.36 -5.58 14.85
C VAL A 515 0.67 -6.54 13.88
N ILE A 516 1.28 -6.79 12.71
CA ILE A 516 0.74 -7.68 11.67
C ILE A 516 0.60 -9.11 12.21
N THR A 517 1.63 -9.62 12.86
CA THR A 517 1.66 -11.01 13.34
C THR A 517 0.69 -11.22 14.50
N LYS A 518 0.63 -10.29 15.46
CA LYS A 518 -0.28 -10.39 16.60
C LYS A 518 -1.74 -10.28 16.16
N GLY A 519 -2.07 -9.35 15.26
CA GLY A 519 -3.40 -9.25 14.68
C GLY A 519 -3.81 -10.54 13.97
N ALA A 520 -2.87 -11.13 13.19
CA ALA A 520 -3.08 -12.41 12.53
C ALA A 520 -3.26 -13.58 13.51
N LEU A 521 -2.50 -13.61 14.61
CA LEU A 521 -2.60 -14.66 15.63
C LEU A 521 -3.96 -14.64 16.35
N GLU A 522 -4.42 -13.46 16.75
CA GLU A 522 -5.67 -13.34 17.50
C GLU A 522 -6.92 -13.53 16.64
N ARG A 523 -6.88 -13.18 15.34
CA ARG A 523 -8.03 -13.32 14.44
C ARG A 523 -8.24 -14.78 14.01
N ASN A 524 -9.14 -15.49 14.67
CA ASN A 524 -9.45 -16.90 14.43
C ASN A 524 -10.62 -17.05 13.45
N GLU A 525 -10.41 -16.67 12.21
CA GLU A 525 -11.28 -16.86 11.07
C GLU A 525 -10.45 -16.87 9.78
N SER A 526 -11.08 -17.12 8.63
CA SER A 526 -10.53 -16.86 7.31
C SER A 526 -11.37 -15.80 6.61
N ARG A 527 -10.74 -14.67 6.21
CA ARG A 527 -11.42 -13.53 5.57
C ARG A 527 -10.47 -12.86 4.58
N GLY A 528 -10.86 -12.75 3.32
CA GLY A 528 -10.06 -12.10 2.29
C GLY A 528 -8.64 -12.66 2.20
N SER A 529 -7.63 -11.82 2.39
CA SER A 529 -6.21 -12.23 2.37
C SER A 529 -5.74 -12.96 3.62
N HIS A 530 -6.51 -12.92 4.71
CA HIS A 530 -6.21 -13.65 5.94
C HIS A 530 -6.81 -15.05 5.87
N PHE A 531 -5.96 -16.09 5.80
CA PHE A 531 -6.38 -17.47 5.69
C PHE A 531 -5.67 -18.37 6.71
N LYS A 532 -6.48 -19.04 7.55
CA LYS A 532 -6.05 -20.04 8.54
C LYS A 532 -6.79 -21.35 8.28
N PRO A 533 -6.11 -22.44 7.88
CA PRO A 533 -6.74 -23.75 7.73
C PRO A 533 -7.41 -24.28 9.01
N GLU A 534 -6.93 -23.87 10.18
CA GLU A 534 -7.53 -24.17 11.49
C GLU A 534 -8.91 -23.53 11.68
N PHE A 535 -9.17 -22.40 10.99
CA PHE A 535 -10.41 -21.64 11.02
C PHE A 535 -10.80 -21.25 9.57
N PRO A 536 -11.22 -22.22 8.74
CA PRO A 536 -11.35 -22.03 7.30
C PRO A 536 -12.52 -21.11 6.89
N ASP A 537 -13.51 -20.95 7.77
CA ASP A 537 -14.72 -20.16 7.50
C ASP A 537 -14.60 -18.73 8.02
N ARG A 538 -15.31 -17.82 7.33
CA ARG A 538 -15.55 -16.45 7.79
C ARG A 538 -16.56 -16.48 8.94
N ASN A 539 -16.30 -15.71 9.98
CA ASN A 539 -17.14 -15.60 11.17
C ASN A 539 -17.57 -14.15 11.40
N ASP A 540 -18.74 -13.78 10.85
CA ASP A 540 -19.24 -12.39 10.96
C ASP A 540 -19.74 -12.06 12.37
N GLU A 541 -20.18 -13.04 13.15
CA GLU A 541 -20.68 -12.82 14.50
C GLU A 541 -19.55 -12.33 15.43
N GLU A 542 -18.39 -12.94 15.33
CA GLU A 542 -17.25 -12.66 16.20
C GLU A 542 -16.25 -11.69 15.57
N TRP A 543 -16.02 -11.76 14.23
CA TRP A 543 -14.87 -11.13 13.59
C TRP A 543 -15.21 -10.06 12.53
N LEU A 544 -16.47 -9.70 12.33
CA LEU A 544 -16.81 -8.54 11.49
C LEU A 544 -16.51 -7.23 12.24
N LYS A 545 -15.23 -7.02 12.50
CA LYS A 545 -14.70 -5.88 13.26
C LYS A 545 -13.30 -5.50 12.79
N THR A 546 -12.99 -4.22 12.84
CA THR A 546 -11.67 -3.66 12.61
C THR A 546 -10.78 -3.98 13.79
N THR A 547 -9.61 -4.57 13.56
CA THR A 547 -8.56 -4.70 14.57
C THR A 547 -7.87 -3.36 14.76
N ILE A 548 -7.76 -2.89 15.99
CA ILE A 548 -7.07 -1.65 16.36
C ILE A 548 -5.87 -2.01 17.25
N ALA A 549 -4.69 -1.61 16.84
CA ALA A 549 -3.46 -1.75 17.63
C ALA A 549 -3.04 -0.40 18.21
N ARG A 550 -2.73 -0.38 19.50
CA ARG A 550 -2.10 0.72 20.23
C ARG A 550 -0.71 0.29 20.66
N TYR A 551 0.26 1.16 20.48
CA TYR A 551 1.64 0.90 20.96
C TYR A 551 1.69 1.00 22.48
N ASP A 552 2.25 -0.01 23.12
CA ASP A 552 2.56 0.03 24.54
C ASP A 552 4.05 0.35 24.75
N THR A 553 4.32 1.54 25.27
CA THR A 553 5.68 2.03 25.49
C THR A 553 6.46 1.27 26.57
N ALA A 554 5.78 0.52 27.44
CA ALA A 554 6.43 -0.23 28.52
C ALA A 554 6.91 -1.61 28.04
N SER A 555 6.11 -2.28 27.20
CA SER A 555 6.43 -3.61 26.68
C SER A 555 6.93 -3.60 25.23
N HIS A 556 6.94 -2.45 24.57
CA HIS A 556 7.26 -2.29 23.14
C HIS A 556 6.44 -3.21 22.23
N SER A 557 5.21 -3.53 22.62
CA SER A 557 4.36 -4.48 21.92
C SER A 557 2.96 -3.93 21.64
N PRO A 558 2.25 -4.44 20.61
CA PRO A 558 0.89 -4.00 20.31
C PRO A 558 -0.12 -4.48 21.37
N VAL A 559 -0.99 -3.58 21.81
CA VAL A 559 -2.22 -3.90 22.56
C VAL A 559 -3.39 -3.79 21.62
N LEU A 560 -4.12 -4.91 21.44
CA LEU A 560 -5.23 -4.99 20.49
C LEU A 560 -6.57 -4.64 21.15
N SER A 561 -7.40 -3.98 20.37
CA SER A 561 -8.82 -3.73 20.64
C SER A 561 -9.59 -3.81 19.32
N TYR A 562 -10.91 -3.69 19.36
CA TYR A 562 -11.74 -3.91 18.18
C TYR A 562 -12.84 -2.87 18.06
N GLU A 563 -13.10 -2.45 16.82
CA GLU A 563 -14.15 -1.50 16.46
C GLU A 563 -15.13 -2.14 15.46
N LYS A 564 -16.42 -1.86 15.59
CA LYS A 564 -17.43 -2.34 14.64
C LYS A 564 -17.20 -1.73 13.25
N VAL A 565 -17.34 -2.56 12.22
CA VAL A 565 -17.37 -2.12 10.83
C VAL A 565 -18.76 -1.54 10.51
N ASP A 566 -18.80 -0.41 9.84
CA ASP A 566 -20.06 0.17 9.34
C ASP A 566 -20.51 -0.60 8.08
N THR A 567 -21.56 -1.39 8.26
CA THR A 567 -22.22 -2.18 7.19
C THR A 567 -23.64 -1.70 6.90
N SER A 568 -23.89 -0.40 7.06
CA SER A 568 -25.23 0.18 6.99
C SER A 568 -25.85 0.21 5.59
N LEU A 569 -25.05 0.10 4.53
CA LEU A 569 -25.52 0.25 3.16
C LEU A 569 -25.89 -1.09 2.50
N ILE A 570 -25.09 -2.14 2.69
CA ILE A 570 -25.37 -3.49 2.21
C ILE A 570 -25.04 -4.53 3.27
N ALA A 571 -25.95 -5.50 3.45
CA ALA A 571 -25.77 -6.59 4.41
C ALA A 571 -24.64 -7.53 3.97
N PRO A 572 -23.80 -8.01 4.91
CA PRO A 572 -22.80 -9.02 4.63
C PRO A 572 -23.44 -10.30 4.05
N ARG A 573 -22.81 -10.83 2.99
CA ARG A 573 -23.19 -12.12 2.39
C ARG A 573 -21.94 -12.97 2.11
N LYS A 574 -22.13 -14.30 2.02
CA LYS A 574 -21.03 -15.22 1.76
C LYS A 574 -20.45 -14.97 0.37
N ARG A 575 -19.12 -14.92 0.26
CA ARG A 575 -18.41 -14.82 -1.04
C ARG A 575 -18.45 -16.18 -1.75
N ASP A 576 -18.91 -16.18 -2.99
CA ASP A 576 -18.89 -17.35 -3.89
C ASP A 576 -18.51 -16.91 -5.30
N TYR A 577 -17.31 -17.23 -5.73
CA TYR A 577 -16.80 -16.92 -7.08
C TYR A 577 -16.87 -18.10 -8.05
N THR A 578 -17.52 -19.20 -7.66
CA THR A 578 -17.84 -20.30 -8.59
C THR A 578 -18.98 -19.94 -9.53
N LYS A 579 -19.79 -18.95 -9.16
CA LYS A 579 -20.95 -18.43 -9.91
C LYS A 579 -20.74 -16.95 -10.21
N ALA A 580 -21.36 -16.47 -11.30
CA ALA A 580 -21.49 -15.03 -11.56
C ALA A 580 -22.45 -14.39 -10.55
N HIS A 581 -22.16 -13.17 -10.13
CA HIS A 581 -23.04 -12.36 -9.26
C HIS A 581 -24.09 -11.64 -10.09
#